data_318cbf5ad0f7b20548b758d88b613b1c
#
_entry.id   318cbf5ad0f7b20548b758d88b613b1c
#
_cell.length_a   1.000
_cell.length_b   1.000
_cell.length_c   1.000
_cell.angle_alpha   90.00
_cell.angle_beta   90.00
_cell.angle_gamma   90.00
#
_symmetry.space_group_name_H-M   'P 1'
#
loop_
_entity.id
_entity.type
_entity.pdbx_description
1 polymer ?
#
loop_
_entity_poly.entity_id
_entity_poly.type
_entity_poly.pdbx_seq_one_letter_code
_entity_poly.pdbx_strand_id
1 'polypeptide(L)'
;MEFNKLVEDYGCLAFTDDVMKERIPKSTYKAFHESLDKGEELSKECATVIANAMKIWAVEHGATHFTHWFTPMTGLTAEKHDAFLEPDGSKAVLEFSGKTLRKGEPDASSFPSGGLRATFEARGYTAWDCTSPAFVKDGTLYI
;
A
#
# COMPACT_ATOMS: atom_id res chain seq x y z
N MET A 1 -6.37 18.16 24.22
CA MET A 1 -6.63 18.01 22.77
C MET A 1 -7.96 18.66 22.45
N GLU A 2 -7.97 19.53 21.49
CA GLU A 2 -9.22 20.15 21.05
C GLU A 2 -10.03 19.15 20.24
N PHE A 3 -11.32 19.06 20.52
CA PHE A 3 -12.24 18.13 19.83
C PHE A 3 -12.28 18.37 18.30
N ASN A 4 -12.25 19.64 17.90
CA ASN A 4 -12.27 19.99 16.48
C ASN A 4 -11.03 19.47 15.74
N LYS A 5 -9.85 19.52 16.36
CA LYS A 5 -8.62 18.99 15.77
C LYS A 5 -8.71 17.48 15.57
N LEU A 6 -9.31 16.77 16.50
CA LEU A 6 -9.50 15.32 16.36
C LEU A 6 -10.36 14.96 15.13
N VAL A 7 -11.38 15.74 14.88
CA VAL A 7 -12.27 15.56 13.72
C VAL A 7 -11.52 15.88 12.42
N GLU A 8 -10.77 16.98 12.41
CA GLU A 8 -9.98 17.41 11.23
C GLU A 8 -8.89 16.41 10.88
N ASP A 9 -8.23 15.85 11.91
CA ASP A 9 -7.12 14.90 11.71
C ASP A 9 -7.61 13.47 11.44
N TYR A 10 -8.90 13.18 11.58
CA TYR A 10 -9.41 11.84 11.36
C TYR A 10 -9.19 11.38 9.93
N GLY A 11 -8.47 10.28 9.77
CA GLY A 11 -8.18 9.71 8.45
C GLY A 11 -7.17 10.48 7.61
N CYS A 12 -6.50 11.50 8.16
CA CYS A 12 -5.54 12.32 7.40
C CYS A 12 -4.33 11.53 6.89
N LEU A 13 -4.03 10.39 7.50
CA LEU A 13 -2.94 9.49 7.09
C LEU A 13 -3.43 8.27 6.30
N ALA A 14 -4.65 8.30 5.80
CA ALA A 14 -5.20 7.27 4.93
C ALA A 14 -5.27 7.75 3.48
N PHE A 15 -4.84 6.89 2.55
CA PHE A 15 -4.97 7.14 1.12
C PHE A 15 -6.39 6.77 0.68
N THR A 16 -7.32 7.66 0.96
CA THR A 16 -8.74 7.48 0.69
C THR A 16 -9.06 7.63 -0.80
N ASP A 17 -10.29 7.27 -1.17
CA ASP A 17 -10.79 7.48 -2.52
C ASP A 17 -10.72 8.95 -2.94
N ASP A 18 -11.03 9.87 -2.04
CA ASP A 18 -10.94 11.30 -2.31
C ASP A 18 -9.50 11.75 -2.58
N VAL A 19 -8.54 11.26 -1.82
CA VAL A 19 -7.11 11.54 -2.05
C VAL A 19 -6.68 10.98 -3.41
N MET A 20 -7.06 9.75 -3.71
CA MET A 20 -6.76 9.13 -5.00
C MET A 20 -7.34 9.96 -6.17
N LYS A 21 -8.60 10.35 -6.07
CA LYS A 21 -9.29 11.13 -7.10
C LYS A 21 -8.56 12.42 -7.43
N GLU A 22 -7.98 13.10 -6.44
CA GLU A 22 -7.25 14.34 -6.61
C GLU A 22 -5.87 14.13 -7.25
N ARG A 23 -5.28 12.94 -7.11
CA ARG A 23 -3.87 12.68 -7.45
C ARG A 23 -3.65 11.87 -8.71
N ILE A 24 -4.69 11.33 -9.30
CA ILE A 24 -4.58 10.54 -10.54
C ILE A 24 -5.46 11.14 -11.64
N PRO A 25 -5.17 10.84 -12.92
CA PRO A 25 -6.02 11.29 -14.02
C PRO A 25 -7.44 10.74 -13.90
N LYS A 26 -8.42 11.52 -14.36
CA LYS A 26 -9.84 11.12 -14.32
C LYS A 26 -10.10 9.79 -15.02
N SER A 27 -9.41 9.53 -16.13
CA SER A 27 -9.53 8.27 -16.89
C SER A 27 -9.07 7.07 -16.06
N THR A 28 -7.96 7.23 -15.32
CA THR A 28 -7.44 6.18 -14.44
C THR A 28 -8.38 5.93 -13.26
N TYR A 29 -8.88 6.99 -12.65
CA TYR A 29 -9.84 6.90 -11.56
C TYR A 29 -11.11 6.17 -12.00
N LYS A 30 -11.63 6.49 -13.17
CA LYS A 30 -12.79 5.82 -13.75
C LYS A 30 -12.51 4.33 -13.99
N ALA A 31 -11.37 4.01 -14.59
CA ALA A 31 -10.97 2.62 -14.86
C ALA A 31 -10.82 1.81 -13.56
N PHE A 32 -10.28 2.43 -12.52
CA PHE A 32 -10.17 1.82 -11.19
C PHE A 32 -11.55 1.44 -10.64
N HIS A 33 -12.50 2.35 -10.64
CA HIS A 33 -13.85 2.10 -10.15
C HIS A 33 -14.61 1.08 -11.00
N GLU A 34 -14.43 1.10 -12.31
CA GLU A 34 -15.01 0.07 -13.19
C GLU A 34 -14.49 -1.32 -12.87
N SER A 35 -13.19 -1.45 -12.60
CA SER A 35 -12.58 -2.72 -12.17
C SER A 35 -13.16 -3.22 -10.85
N LEU A 36 -13.33 -2.33 -9.88
CA LEU A 36 -13.96 -2.67 -8.60
C LEU A 36 -15.40 -3.16 -8.77
N ASP A 37 -16.20 -2.44 -9.54
CA ASP A 37 -17.61 -2.76 -9.75
C ASP A 37 -17.80 -4.11 -10.46
N LYS A 38 -16.85 -4.45 -11.33
CA LYS A 38 -16.89 -5.74 -12.07
C LYS A 38 -16.17 -6.87 -11.33
N GLY A 39 -15.49 -6.59 -10.24
CA GLY A 39 -14.68 -7.58 -9.51
C GLY A 39 -13.47 -8.07 -10.31
N GLU A 40 -12.97 -7.27 -11.24
CA GLU A 40 -11.81 -7.59 -12.09
C GLU A 40 -10.50 -7.15 -11.44
N GLU A 41 -9.42 -7.82 -11.81
CA GLU A 41 -8.09 -7.38 -11.41
C GLU A 41 -7.75 -6.01 -12.01
N LEU A 42 -7.03 -5.22 -11.24
CA LEU A 42 -6.54 -3.92 -11.67
C LEU A 42 -5.52 -4.08 -12.81
N SER A 43 -5.67 -3.32 -13.89
CA SER A 43 -4.72 -3.34 -15.01
C SER A 43 -3.34 -2.86 -14.57
N LYS A 44 -2.30 -3.27 -15.30
CA LYS A 44 -0.91 -2.84 -15.02
C LYS A 44 -0.77 -1.33 -15.09
N GLU A 45 -1.37 -0.72 -16.09
CA GLU A 45 -1.31 0.73 -16.34
C GLU A 45 -1.97 1.49 -15.20
N CYS A 46 -3.15 1.08 -14.81
CA CYS A 46 -3.88 1.68 -13.70
C CYS A 46 -3.11 1.51 -12.39
N ALA A 47 -2.61 0.31 -12.11
CA ALA A 47 -1.82 0.04 -10.90
C ALA A 47 -0.56 0.89 -10.84
N THR A 48 0.12 1.10 -11.96
CA THR A 48 1.35 1.91 -12.03
C THR A 48 1.07 3.37 -11.70
N VAL A 49 -0.01 3.94 -12.25
CA VAL A 49 -0.41 5.32 -11.95
C VAL A 49 -0.77 5.49 -10.48
N ILE A 50 -1.57 4.58 -9.94
CA ILE A 50 -1.98 4.61 -8.53
C ILE A 50 -0.78 4.43 -7.61
N ALA A 51 0.11 3.47 -7.90
CA ALA A 51 1.30 3.23 -7.09
C ALA A 51 2.20 4.48 -7.03
N ASN A 52 2.40 5.16 -8.14
CA ASN A 52 3.19 6.38 -8.16
C ASN A 52 2.55 7.50 -7.32
N ALA A 53 1.24 7.70 -7.47
CA ALA A 53 0.51 8.68 -6.67
C ALA A 53 0.55 8.35 -5.17
N MET A 54 0.37 7.09 -4.82
CA MET A 54 0.43 6.60 -3.44
C MET A 54 1.82 6.78 -2.84
N LYS A 55 2.88 6.47 -3.59
CA LYS A 55 4.27 6.69 -3.17
C LYS A 55 4.52 8.17 -2.86
N ILE A 56 4.17 9.06 -3.76
CA ILE A 56 4.38 10.51 -3.59
C ILE A 56 3.63 10.99 -2.36
N TRP A 57 2.37 10.61 -2.23
CA TRP A 57 1.55 10.96 -1.07
C TRP A 57 2.15 10.43 0.24
N ALA A 58 2.58 9.17 0.27
CA ALA A 58 3.16 8.56 1.46
C ALA A 58 4.46 9.27 1.88
N VAL A 59 5.34 9.58 0.93
CA VAL A 59 6.59 10.30 1.20
C VAL A 59 6.31 11.71 1.73
N GLU A 60 5.32 12.41 1.17
CA GLU A 60 4.88 13.71 1.68
C GLU A 60 4.38 13.62 3.15
N HIS A 61 3.88 12.47 3.56
CA HIS A 61 3.41 12.21 4.93
C HIS A 61 4.45 11.49 5.80
N GLY A 62 5.71 11.51 5.39
CA GLY A 62 6.83 11.04 6.19
C GLY A 62 7.18 9.57 6.05
N ALA A 63 6.57 8.84 5.13
CA ALA A 63 6.90 7.44 4.91
C ALA A 63 8.25 7.28 4.19
N THR A 64 9.05 6.36 4.67
CA THR A 64 10.33 5.96 4.05
C THR A 64 10.31 4.51 3.60
N HIS A 65 9.35 3.75 4.10
CA HIS A 65 9.18 2.32 3.84
C HIS A 65 7.74 2.02 3.49
N PHE A 66 7.51 0.82 2.96
CA PHE A 66 6.17 0.27 2.72
C PHE A 66 6.13 -1.18 3.14
N THR A 67 4.93 -1.69 3.43
CA THR A 67 4.70 -3.10 3.74
C THR A 67 3.33 -3.55 3.26
N HIS A 68 3.26 -4.75 2.71
CA HIS A 68 2.02 -5.50 2.63
C HIS A 68 1.86 -6.22 3.96
N TRP A 69 0.80 -5.92 4.68
CA TRP A 69 0.59 -6.49 6.01
C TRP A 69 -0.67 -7.36 6.05
N PHE A 70 -0.66 -8.34 6.94
CA PHE A 70 -1.81 -9.19 7.17
C PHE A 70 -1.77 -9.76 8.59
N THR A 71 -2.91 -10.18 9.08
CA THR A 71 -3.00 -10.87 10.37
C THR A 71 -3.25 -12.34 10.09
N PRO A 72 -2.24 -13.21 10.25
CA PRO A 72 -2.40 -14.64 10.04
C PRO A 72 -3.28 -15.26 11.11
N MET A 73 -3.70 -16.51 10.90
CA MET A 73 -4.61 -17.23 11.81
C MET A 73 -4.05 -17.42 13.23
N THR A 74 -2.75 -17.18 13.42
CA THR A 74 -2.11 -17.17 14.73
C THR A 74 -2.47 -15.96 15.60
N GLY A 75 -3.15 -14.96 15.02
CA GLY A 75 -3.48 -13.72 15.70
C GLY A 75 -2.37 -12.68 15.73
N LEU A 76 -1.20 -12.99 15.17
CA LEU A 76 -0.10 -12.05 15.06
C LEU A 76 -0.13 -11.33 13.70
N THR A 77 0.08 -10.02 13.71
CA THR A 77 0.23 -9.26 12.47
C THR A 77 1.58 -9.56 11.84
N ALA A 78 1.57 -9.93 10.56
CA ALA A 78 2.79 -10.16 9.79
C ALA A 78 3.07 -8.96 8.89
N GLU A 79 4.30 -8.45 8.93
CA GLU A 79 4.75 -7.28 8.20
C GLU A 79 6.18 -7.50 7.72
N LYS A 80 6.44 -7.09 6.49
CA LYS A 80 7.80 -7.02 5.94
C LYS A 80 8.00 -5.64 5.33
N HIS A 81 8.79 -4.81 6.00
CA HIS A 81 9.01 -3.43 5.60
C HIS A 81 10.14 -3.33 4.57
N ASP A 82 9.83 -2.75 3.42
CA ASP A 82 10.78 -2.46 2.36
C ASP A 82 10.95 -0.96 2.21
N ALA A 83 12.18 -0.51 1.93
CA ALA A 83 12.44 0.92 1.71
C ALA A 83 11.97 1.37 0.32
N PHE A 84 11.44 2.58 0.22
CA PHE A 84 11.22 3.22 -1.07
C PHE A 84 12.53 3.56 -1.77
N LEU A 85 13.57 3.86 -0.99
CA LEU A 85 14.86 4.28 -1.52
C LEU A 85 15.61 3.08 -2.09
N GLU A 86 15.97 3.18 -3.37
CA GLU A 86 16.78 2.17 -4.07
C GLU A 86 18.03 2.79 -4.68
N PRO A 87 19.18 2.12 -4.60
CA PRO A 87 20.39 2.58 -5.28
C PRO A 87 20.23 2.51 -6.80
N ASP A 88 20.72 3.53 -7.48
CA ASP A 88 20.78 3.58 -8.94
C ASP A 88 22.12 4.17 -9.36
N GLY A 89 23.11 3.30 -9.54
CA GLY A 89 24.50 3.70 -9.79
C GLY A 89 25.07 4.50 -8.62
N SER A 90 25.51 5.73 -8.88
CA SER A 90 26.02 6.66 -7.84
C SER A 90 24.90 7.48 -7.16
N LYS A 91 23.67 7.26 -7.55
CA LYS A 91 22.48 7.99 -7.07
C LYS A 91 21.52 7.03 -6.38
N ALA A 92 20.48 7.57 -5.79
CA ALA A 92 19.38 6.81 -5.24
C ALA A 92 18.07 7.35 -5.82
N VAL A 93 17.09 6.47 -6.00
CA VAL A 93 15.76 6.80 -6.48
C VAL A 93 14.71 6.29 -5.50
N LEU A 94 13.53 6.91 -5.51
CA LEU A 94 12.38 6.40 -4.80
C LEU A 94 11.55 5.55 -5.75
N GLU A 95 11.38 4.28 -5.43
CA GLU A 95 10.68 3.34 -6.30
C GLU A 95 9.54 2.63 -5.57
N PHE A 96 8.39 2.58 -6.24
CA PHE A 96 7.23 1.82 -5.83
C PHE A 96 6.36 1.59 -7.06
N SER A 97 6.46 0.40 -7.63
CA SER A 97 5.80 0.07 -8.89
C SER A 97 4.37 -0.43 -8.71
N GLY A 98 3.60 -0.42 -9.80
CA GLY A 98 2.29 -1.06 -9.82
C GLY A 98 2.36 -2.56 -9.54
N LYS A 99 3.43 -3.22 -9.96
CA LYS A 99 3.69 -4.63 -9.62
C LYS A 99 3.86 -4.81 -8.11
N THR A 100 4.62 -3.94 -7.48
CA THR A 100 4.84 -3.97 -6.03
C THR A 100 3.53 -3.71 -5.27
N LEU A 101 2.73 -2.76 -5.72
CA LEU A 101 1.43 -2.47 -5.12
C LEU A 101 0.49 -3.67 -5.22
N ARG A 102 0.39 -4.29 -6.39
CA ARG A 102 -0.55 -5.38 -6.65
C ARG A 102 -0.15 -6.69 -6.01
N LYS A 103 1.15 -6.98 -6.04
CA LYS A 103 1.69 -8.27 -5.57
C LYS A 103 2.97 -8.03 -4.81
N GLY A 104 2.87 -7.90 -3.51
CA GLY A 104 4.06 -7.94 -2.66
C GLY A 104 4.75 -9.30 -2.81
N GLU A 105 6.02 -9.34 -2.49
CA GLU A 105 6.79 -10.58 -2.43
C GLU A 105 7.23 -10.82 -0.98
N PRO A 106 6.28 -11.10 -0.06
CA PRO A 106 6.64 -11.34 1.32
C PRO A 106 7.32 -12.70 1.43
N ASP A 107 8.45 -12.72 2.08
CA ASP A 107 9.06 -13.95 2.52
C ASP A 107 8.50 -14.28 3.91
N ALA A 108 7.57 -15.22 3.96
CA ALA A 108 6.93 -15.58 5.21
C ALA A 108 7.89 -16.12 6.27
N SER A 109 9.07 -16.61 5.87
CA SER A 109 10.12 -17.03 6.80
C SER A 109 10.70 -15.86 7.59
N SER A 110 10.56 -14.63 7.08
CA SER A 110 11.00 -13.41 7.76
C SER A 110 9.98 -12.90 8.79
N PHE A 111 8.78 -13.46 8.82
CA PHE A 111 7.73 -13.04 9.74
C PHE A 111 7.86 -13.73 11.10
N PRO A 112 7.48 -13.06 12.19
CA PRO A 112 7.52 -13.68 13.54
C PRO A 112 6.72 -14.98 13.64
N SER A 113 5.66 -15.13 12.84
CA SER A 113 4.79 -16.30 12.78
C SER A 113 5.17 -17.27 11.66
N GLY A 114 6.41 -17.22 11.15
CA GLY A 114 6.88 -18.01 10.01
C GLY A 114 6.57 -19.50 10.09
N GLY A 115 6.54 -20.18 8.94
CA GLY A 115 6.22 -21.59 8.79
C GLY A 115 5.37 -21.83 7.56
N LEU A 116 5.09 -23.09 7.22
CA LEU A 116 4.36 -23.47 6.01
C LEU A 116 3.00 -22.79 5.89
N ARG A 117 2.26 -22.70 6.99
CA ARG A 117 0.94 -22.08 6.99
C ARG A 117 1.01 -20.58 6.81
N ALA A 118 1.94 -19.91 7.51
CA ALA A 118 2.15 -18.47 7.36
C ALA A 118 2.59 -18.13 5.93
N THR A 119 3.44 -18.96 5.31
CA THR A 119 3.83 -18.81 3.91
C THR A 119 2.63 -18.88 2.97
N PHE A 120 1.74 -19.83 3.20
CA PHE A 120 0.53 -19.99 2.39
C PHE A 120 -0.43 -18.80 2.57
N GLU A 121 -0.66 -18.36 3.79
CA GLU A 121 -1.50 -17.21 4.11
C GLU A 121 -0.92 -15.92 3.53
N ALA A 122 0.40 -15.70 3.63
CA ALA A 122 1.08 -14.55 3.08
C ALA A 122 0.84 -14.41 1.57
N ARG A 123 0.89 -15.50 0.85
CA ARG A 123 0.63 -15.50 -0.59
C ARG A 123 -0.78 -15.03 -0.94
N GLY A 124 -1.76 -15.33 -0.09
CA GLY A 124 -3.15 -14.89 -0.27
C GLY A 124 -3.38 -13.42 0.02
N TYR A 125 -2.53 -12.80 0.86
CA TYR A 125 -2.70 -11.43 1.34
C TYR A 125 -1.67 -10.44 0.80
N THR A 126 -0.90 -10.82 -0.22
CA THR A 126 0.17 -9.97 -0.76
C THR A 126 -0.30 -8.96 -1.81
N ALA A 127 -1.53 -9.07 -2.26
CA ALA A 127 -2.11 -8.09 -3.18
C ALA A 127 -2.74 -6.95 -2.38
N TRP A 128 -2.65 -5.74 -2.91
CA TRP A 128 -3.38 -4.62 -2.35
C TRP A 128 -4.89 -4.89 -2.44
N ASP A 129 -5.56 -4.81 -1.31
CA ASP A 129 -7.01 -4.84 -1.25
C ASP A 129 -7.56 -3.45 -1.61
N CYS A 130 -8.06 -3.31 -2.83
CA CYS A 130 -8.56 -2.05 -3.35
C CYS A 130 -9.79 -1.50 -2.59
N THR A 131 -10.42 -2.32 -1.76
CA THR A 131 -11.56 -1.91 -0.93
C THR A 131 -11.12 -1.32 0.42
N SER A 132 -9.84 -1.47 0.76
CA SER A 132 -9.27 -0.95 2.00
C SER A 132 -8.25 0.15 1.68
N PRO A 133 -8.37 1.34 2.27
CA PRO A 133 -7.40 2.39 2.01
C PRO A 133 -6.03 2.03 2.60
N ALA A 134 -4.97 2.29 1.83
CA ALA A 134 -3.62 2.28 2.37
C ALA A 134 -3.47 3.43 3.38
N PHE A 135 -2.56 3.30 4.32
CA PHE A 135 -2.35 4.33 5.34
C PHE A 135 -0.88 4.42 5.76
N VAL A 136 -0.51 5.57 6.30
CA VAL A 136 0.84 5.79 6.84
C VAL A 136 0.79 5.73 8.37
N LYS A 137 1.72 4.97 8.94
CA LYS A 137 1.91 4.86 10.37
C LYS A 137 3.40 4.65 10.66
N ASP A 138 3.95 5.44 11.59
CA ASP A 138 5.34 5.32 12.04
C ASP A 138 6.36 5.24 10.88
N GLY A 139 6.20 6.11 9.88
CA GLY A 139 7.13 6.21 8.75
C GLY A 139 6.99 5.09 7.71
N THR A 140 5.93 4.29 7.74
CA THR A 140 5.69 3.19 6.81
C THR A 140 4.32 3.32 6.16
N LEU A 141 4.26 3.10 4.85
CA LEU A 141 3.01 2.94 4.10
C LEU A 141 2.52 1.50 4.27
N TYR A 142 1.37 1.32 4.84
CA TYR A 142 0.70 0.02 5.01
C TYR A 142 -0.30 -0.21 3.87
N ILE A 143 -0.15 -1.32 3.21
CA ILE A 143 -0.96 -1.68 2.04
C ILE A 143 -1.75 -2.97 2.29
#